data_1dc90755ca4f45aadf41479107a00a3d
#
_entry.id   1dc90755ca4f45aadf41479107a00a3d
#
_cell.length_a   1.000
_cell.length_b   1.000
_cell.length_c   1.000
_cell.angle_alpha   90.00
_cell.angle_beta   90.00
_cell.angle_gamma   90.00
#
_symmetry.space_group_name_H-M   'P 1'
#
loop_
_entity.id
_entity.type
_entity.pdbx_description
1 polymer ?
#
loop_
_entity_poly.entity_id
_entity_poly.type
_entity_poly.pdbx_seq_one_letter_code
_entity_poly.pdbx_strand_id
1 'polypeptide(L)'
;MPVMEGVTEREVTLTNDYLFKRMLGVEENKPLLIDFLECVLGLENGEIEGLELLDRELKKDLVDDKTGILDIQVRLKNSTLIDVEMQLVWDASFVARSLFYWSKMYLKDFKSGAPYCSLHKCISINIVGRGYNLDNELHSIFFLINPKTKTKLTDLMEFHFLNLEKLKYLSIKSENTKENKLINWLKFINATTREERAMLATTSPVLAILNEQVGKLNLSPEEQYLYESRMKLKSDIVSIQESSFNRGIEKGIEKGIEKGKMEGVYNNKLETAKKAQNMGLAIEVITELTGLSEEEISKLMHE
;
A
#
# COMPACT_ATOMS: atom_id res chain seq x y z
N MET A 1 40.99 15.52 -28.41
CA MET A 1 39.59 15.09 -28.21
C MET A 1 39.51 14.63 -26.78
N PRO A 2 38.72 15.25 -25.91
CA PRO A 2 38.53 14.75 -24.57
C PRO A 2 37.73 13.47 -24.67
N VAL A 3 38.22 12.40 -24.02
CA VAL A 3 37.55 11.15 -23.77
C VAL A 3 36.32 11.50 -22.91
N MET A 4 35.13 11.20 -23.41
CA MET A 4 33.92 11.30 -22.62
C MET A 4 34.08 10.34 -21.46
N GLU A 5 34.26 10.89 -20.25
CA GLU A 5 34.18 10.14 -18.99
C GLU A 5 32.82 9.46 -18.93
N GLY A 6 32.88 8.20 -18.55
CA GLY A 6 31.76 7.26 -18.63
C GLY A 6 30.50 7.82 -17.96
N VAL A 7 29.40 7.63 -18.68
CA VAL A 7 28.07 7.67 -18.11
C VAL A 7 28.07 6.69 -16.96
N THR A 8 28.12 7.17 -15.72
CA THR A 8 27.88 6.36 -14.53
C THR A 8 26.54 5.66 -14.75
N GLU A 9 26.56 4.33 -14.87
CA GLU A 9 25.35 3.50 -14.93
C GLU A 9 24.45 3.93 -13.78
N ARG A 10 23.35 4.61 -14.10
CA ARG A 10 22.40 5.05 -13.07
C ARG A 10 21.83 3.83 -12.39
N GLU A 11 21.86 3.83 -11.07
CA GLU A 11 21.24 2.78 -10.28
C GLU A 11 19.73 2.84 -10.51
N VAL A 12 19.18 1.74 -11.03
CA VAL A 12 17.74 1.58 -11.25
C VAL A 12 17.13 0.70 -10.15
N THR A 13 15.88 0.94 -9.82
CA THR A 13 15.15 0.15 -8.83
C THR A 13 13.87 -0.43 -9.42
N LEU A 14 13.59 -1.70 -9.10
CA LEU A 14 12.33 -2.35 -9.51
C LEU A 14 11.10 -1.86 -8.75
N THR A 15 11.27 -1.01 -7.73
CA THR A 15 10.15 -0.29 -7.12
C THR A 15 9.61 0.84 -8.00
N ASN A 16 10.19 1.08 -9.16
CA ASN A 16 9.59 1.88 -10.21
C ASN A 16 8.59 1.01 -10.99
N ASP A 17 7.31 1.39 -11.04
CA ASP A 17 6.23 0.63 -11.67
C ASP A 17 6.49 0.38 -13.17
N TYR A 18 7.03 1.37 -13.88
CA TYR A 18 7.45 1.20 -15.27
C TYR A 18 8.51 0.09 -15.42
N LEU A 19 9.54 0.14 -14.58
CA LEU A 19 10.64 -0.84 -14.66
C LEU A 19 10.20 -2.23 -14.20
N PHE A 20 9.41 -2.34 -13.14
CA PHE A 20 8.82 -3.59 -12.68
C PHE A 20 8.07 -4.29 -13.81
N LYS A 21 7.23 -3.54 -14.50
CA LYS A 21 6.45 -3.98 -15.64
C LYS A 21 7.31 -4.37 -16.84
N ARG A 22 8.33 -3.57 -17.14
CA ARG A 22 9.30 -3.82 -18.21
C ARG A 22 10.11 -5.08 -17.98
N MET A 23 10.38 -5.42 -16.71
CA MET A 23 11.18 -6.59 -16.34
C MET A 23 10.36 -7.86 -16.16
N LEU A 24 9.19 -7.81 -15.54
CA LEU A 24 8.40 -9.00 -15.22
C LEU A 24 7.19 -9.21 -16.14
N GLY A 25 6.73 -8.17 -16.80
CA GLY A 25 5.51 -8.22 -17.59
C GLY A 25 5.73 -8.43 -19.09
N VAL A 26 6.77 -9.13 -19.51
CA VAL A 26 7.10 -9.46 -20.92
C VAL A 26 7.18 -10.96 -21.15
N GLU A 27 6.93 -11.39 -22.39
CA GLU A 27 6.85 -12.82 -22.75
C GLU A 27 8.15 -13.58 -22.40
N GLU A 28 9.29 -12.98 -22.65
CA GLU A 28 10.61 -13.56 -22.42
C GLU A 28 10.87 -13.85 -20.95
N ASN A 29 10.24 -13.10 -20.06
CA ASN A 29 10.44 -13.16 -18.62
C ASN A 29 9.30 -13.88 -17.86
N LYS A 30 8.40 -14.56 -18.56
CA LYS A 30 7.36 -15.39 -17.93
C LYS A 30 7.90 -16.36 -16.88
N PRO A 31 9.05 -17.05 -17.07
CA PRO A 31 9.60 -17.93 -16.02
C PRO A 31 9.93 -17.18 -14.71
N LEU A 32 10.41 -15.93 -14.81
CA LEU A 32 10.70 -15.10 -13.64
C LEU A 32 9.41 -14.70 -12.91
N LEU A 33 8.39 -14.31 -13.68
CA LEU A 33 7.08 -13.98 -13.14
C LEU A 33 6.39 -15.19 -12.49
N ILE A 34 6.50 -16.39 -13.08
CA ILE A 34 5.98 -17.64 -12.51
C ILE A 34 6.62 -17.90 -11.15
N ASP A 35 7.95 -17.85 -11.04
CA ASP A 35 8.67 -18.10 -9.78
C ASP A 35 8.24 -17.07 -8.70
N PHE A 36 8.08 -15.80 -9.06
CA PHE A 36 7.56 -14.78 -8.16
C PHE A 36 6.14 -15.11 -7.68
N LEU A 37 5.23 -15.47 -8.60
CA LEU A 37 3.85 -15.80 -8.27
C LEU A 37 3.76 -17.06 -7.40
N GLU A 38 4.55 -18.10 -7.68
CA GLU A 38 4.63 -19.30 -6.85
C GLU A 38 5.07 -18.96 -5.42
N CYS A 39 6.06 -18.07 -5.27
CA CYS A 39 6.49 -17.59 -3.95
C CYS A 39 5.38 -16.85 -3.21
N VAL A 40 4.66 -15.93 -3.88
CA VAL A 40 3.57 -15.15 -3.27
C VAL A 40 2.40 -16.05 -2.90
N LEU A 41 2.01 -16.97 -3.78
CA LEU A 41 0.86 -17.84 -3.57
C LEU A 41 1.17 -19.06 -2.66
N GLY A 42 2.42 -19.21 -2.22
CA GLY A 42 2.85 -20.34 -1.40
C GLY A 42 2.80 -21.69 -2.11
N LEU A 43 2.89 -21.68 -3.45
CA LEU A 43 2.91 -22.87 -4.30
C LEU A 43 4.29 -23.54 -4.34
N GLU A 44 4.34 -24.79 -4.80
CA GLU A 44 5.60 -25.47 -5.09
C GLU A 44 6.17 -25.01 -6.43
N ASN A 45 7.49 -25.13 -6.62
CA ASN A 45 8.12 -24.78 -7.88
C ASN A 45 7.58 -25.65 -9.01
N GLY A 46 7.11 -25.03 -10.09
CA GLY A 46 6.52 -25.69 -11.26
C GLY A 46 5.03 -26.04 -11.10
N GLU A 47 4.38 -25.63 -10.03
CA GLU A 47 2.94 -25.82 -9.85
C GLU A 47 2.13 -24.90 -10.79
N ILE A 48 2.68 -23.72 -11.11
CA ILE A 48 2.14 -22.90 -12.19
C ILE A 48 2.68 -23.43 -13.53
N GLU A 49 1.93 -24.29 -14.18
CA GLU A 49 2.28 -24.90 -15.47
C GLU A 49 2.46 -23.90 -16.63
N GLY A 50 1.96 -22.67 -16.48
CA GLY A 50 2.09 -21.61 -17.45
C GLY A 50 1.06 -20.50 -17.25
N LEU A 51 1.34 -19.36 -17.84
CA LEU A 51 0.49 -18.17 -17.80
C LEU A 51 0.44 -17.47 -19.16
N GLU A 52 -0.65 -16.72 -19.37
CA GLU A 52 -0.84 -15.76 -20.44
C GLU A 52 -0.75 -14.35 -19.87
N LEU A 53 0.08 -13.47 -20.46
CA LEU A 53 0.09 -12.05 -20.15
C LEU A 53 -1.12 -11.40 -20.82
N LEU A 54 -2.01 -10.81 -20.02
CA LEU A 54 -3.18 -10.14 -20.53
C LEU A 54 -2.85 -8.70 -20.94
N ASP A 55 -3.55 -8.21 -21.97
CA ASP A 55 -3.38 -6.85 -22.45
C ASP A 55 -3.76 -5.84 -21.36
N ARG A 56 -2.89 -4.89 -21.10
CA ARG A 56 -2.88 -4.00 -19.94
C ARG A 56 -3.78 -2.78 -20.08
N GLU A 57 -4.24 -2.52 -21.30
CA GLU A 57 -5.20 -1.47 -21.57
C GLU A 57 -6.61 -2.02 -21.32
N LEU A 58 -7.19 -1.70 -20.17
CA LEU A 58 -8.65 -1.66 -20.08
C LEU A 58 -9.10 -0.74 -21.22
N LYS A 59 -9.85 -1.31 -22.18
CA LYS A 59 -10.23 -0.64 -23.44
C LYS A 59 -10.51 0.84 -23.21
N LYS A 60 -9.99 1.69 -24.09
CA LYS A 60 -10.13 3.17 -24.11
C LYS A 60 -11.57 3.70 -24.09
N ASP A 61 -12.58 2.83 -24.07
CA ASP A 61 -14.00 3.20 -23.99
C ASP A 61 -14.42 3.86 -22.68
N LEU A 62 -13.48 3.98 -21.70
CA LEU A 62 -13.65 4.67 -20.41
C LEU A 62 -12.65 5.82 -20.26
N VAL A 63 -12.53 6.65 -21.28
CA VAL A 63 -11.57 7.78 -21.36
C VAL A 63 -11.81 8.84 -20.26
N ASP A 64 -12.94 8.86 -19.59
CA ASP A 64 -13.29 9.81 -18.52
C ASP A 64 -13.10 9.24 -17.10
N ASP A 65 -12.84 7.94 -16.92
CA ASP A 65 -12.60 7.37 -15.61
C ASP A 65 -11.10 7.15 -15.39
N LYS A 66 -10.61 7.57 -14.23
CA LYS A 66 -9.25 7.38 -13.71
C LYS A 66 -8.72 6.01 -14.11
N THR A 67 -8.14 5.93 -15.30
CA THR A 67 -7.63 4.69 -15.88
C THR A 67 -6.41 4.26 -15.08
N GLY A 68 -6.64 3.42 -14.07
CA GLY A 68 -5.58 2.67 -13.45
C GLY A 68 -5.00 1.72 -14.50
N ILE A 69 -3.81 1.99 -14.97
CA ILE A 69 -3.04 1.01 -15.71
C ILE A 69 -2.60 0.01 -14.65
N LEU A 70 -3.20 -1.19 -14.66
CA LEU A 70 -2.76 -2.30 -13.82
C LEU A 70 -1.31 -2.66 -14.19
N ASP A 71 -0.48 -2.93 -13.20
CA ASP A 71 0.93 -3.14 -13.45
C ASP A 71 1.21 -4.41 -14.25
N ILE A 72 0.77 -5.57 -13.80
CA ILE A 72 0.89 -6.85 -14.53
C ILE A 72 -0.39 -7.65 -14.35
N GLN A 73 -1.04 -8.04 -15.43
CA GLN A 73 -2.22 -8.88 -15.40
C GLN A 73 -1.97 -10.18 -16.14
N VAL A 74 -2.28 -11.31 -15.51
CA VAL A 74 -2.08 -12.64 -16.08
C VAL A 74 -3.29 -13.54 -15.92
N ARG A 75 -3.37 -14.52 -16.80
CA ARG A 75 -4.29 -15.66 -16.71
C ARG A 75 -3.48 -16.95 -16.60
N LEU A 76 -3.72 -17.72 -15.57
CA LEU A 76 -3.16 -19.07 -15.45
C LEU A 76 -3.91 -20.08 -16.33
N LYS A 77 -3.30 -21.24 -16.57
CA LYS A 77 -3.95 -22.34 -17.34
C LYS A 77 -5.29 -22.80 -16.75
N ASN A 78 -5.45 -22.73 -15.43
CA ASN A 78 -6.70 -23.05 -14.73
C ASN A 78 -7.73 -21.90 -14.77
N SER A 79 -7.55 -20.91 -15.63
CA SER A 79 -8.35 -19.71 -15.78
C SER A 79 -8.35 -18.72 -14.59
N THR A 80 -7.53 -18.94 -13.58
CA THR A 80 -7.34 -17.96 -12.50
C THR A 80 -6.75 -16.68 -13.07
N LEU A 81 -7.38 -15.55 -12.77
CA LEU A 81 -6.88 -14.21 -13.12
C LEU A 81 -6.08 -13.65 -11.96
N ILE A 82 -4.90 -13.12 -12.24
CA ILE A 82 -4.04 -12.49 -11.24
C ILE A 82 -3.68 -11.10 -11.72
N ASP A 83 -3.78 -10.15 -10.83
CA ASP A 83 -3.32 -8.78 -11.00
C ASP A 83 -2.22 -8.49 -9.98
N VAL A 84 -1.08 -7.95 -10.45
CA VAL A 84 0.03 -7.54 -9.60
C VAL A 84 0.17 -6.03 -9.72
N GLU A 85 -0.08 -5.31 -8.63
CA GLU A 85 -0.02 -3.85 -8.56
C GLU A 85 1.06 -3.39 -7.58
N MET A 86 1.77 -2.31 -7.93
CA MET A 86 2.79 -1.71 -7.08
C MET A 86 2.33 -0.34 -6.58
N GLN A 87 2.12 -0.22 -5.26
CA GLN A 87 1.68 0.99 -4.57
C GLN A 87 2.64 1.37 -3.44
N LEU A 88 3.67 2.13 -3.77
CA LEU A 88 4.74 2.45 -2.81
C LEU A 88 4.39 3.49 -1.76
N VAL A 89 3.34 4.23 -1.97
CA VAL A 89 2.83 5.23 -1.03
C VAL A 89 1.37 4.91 -0.74
N TRP A 90 1.11 4.47 0.48
CA TRP A 90 -0.23 4.11 0.92
C TRP A 90 -1.14 5.32 1.02
N ASP A 91 -2.36 5.19 0.55
CA ASP A 91 -3.43 6.16 0.75
C ASP A 91 -4.72 5.45 1.22
N ALA A 92 -5.60 6.18 1.90
CA ALA A 92 -6.83 5.62 2.47
C ALA A 92 -7.81 5.08 1.40
N SER A 93 -7.68 5.49 0.15
CA SER A 93 -8.53 5.03 -0.95
C SER A 93 -8.02 3.76 -1.62
N PHE A 94 -6.80 3.31 -1.29
CA PHE A 94 -6.15 2.20 -2.00
C PHE A 94 -6.94 0.89 -1.91
N VAL A 95 -7.47 0.55 -0.73
CA VAL A 95 -8.29 -0.66 -0.56
C VAL A 95 -9.53 -0.61 -1.46
N ALA A 96 -10.22 0.52 -1.48
CA ALA A 96 -11.40 0.69 -2.34
C ALA A 96 -11.03 0.61 -3.82
N ARG A 97 -9.85 1.14 -4.20
CA ARG A 97 -9.32 1.07 -5.57
C ARG A 97 -8.95 -0.37 -5.96
N SER A 98 -8.28 -1.13 -5.09
CA SER A 98 -7.97 -2.55 -5.33
C SER A 98 -9.25 -3.38 -5.51
N LEU A 99 -10.28 -3.17 -4.69
CA LEU A 99 -11.58 -3.82 -4.84
C LEU A 99 -12.25 -3.45 -6.17
N PHE A 100 -12.17 -2.20 -6.60
CA PHE A 100 -12.72 -1.75 -7.87
C PHE A 100 -12.04 -2.41 -9.06
N TYR A 101 -10.71 -2.50 -9.08
CA TYR A 101 -9.98 -3.16 -10.16
C TYR A 101 -10.19 -4.68 -10.15
N TRP A 102 -10.19 -5.29 -8.96
CA TRP A 102 -10.55 -6.69 -8.81
C TRP A 102 -11.94 -6.97 -9.39
N SER A 103 -12.94 -6.15 -9.10
CA SER A 103 -14.29 -6.34 -9.62
C SER A 103 -14.38 -6.21 -11.15
N LYS A 104 -13.63 -5.26 -11.73
CA LYS A 104 -13.51 -5.14 -13.20
C LYS A 104 -12.86 -6.37 -13.83
N MET A 105 -11.79 -6.88 -13.21
CA MET A 105 -11.10 -8.09 -13.65
C MET A 105 -12.03 -9.32 -13.55
N TYR A 106 -12.76 -9.45 -12.44
CA TYR A 106 -13.70 -10.55 -12.20
C TYR A 106 -14.80 -10.63 -13.24
N LEU A 107 -15.26 -9.49 -13.75
CA LEU A 107 -16.33 -9.40 -14.76
C LEU A 107 -15.82 -9.30 -16.20
N LYS A 108 -14.52 -9.21 -16.42
CA LYS A 108 -13.91 -8.89 -17.73
C LYS A 108 -14.40 -9.80 -18.86
N ASP A 109 -14.49 -11.10 -18.61
CA ASP A 109 -14.87 -12.11 -19.61
C ASP A 109 -16.31 -12.61 -19.43
N PHE A 110 -17.06 -12.05 -18.45
CA PHE A 110 -18.42 -12.47 -18.16
C PHE A 110 -19.42 -11.85 -19.15
N LYS A 111 -20.07 -12.70 -19.96
CA LYS A 111 -21.02 -12.27 -20.99
C LYS A 111 -22.44 -12.28 -20.45
N SER A 112 -23.29 -11.40 -20.95
CA SER A 112 -24.72 -11.42 -20.65
C SER A 112 -25.34 -12.78 -21.00
N GLY A 113 -26.06 -13.38 -20.04
CA GLY A 113 -26.65 -14.70 -20.18
C GLY A 113 -25.72 -15.89 -19.89
N ALA A 114 -24.43 -15.64 -19.60
CA ALA A 114 -23.53 -16.71 -19.17
C ALA A 114 -23.91 -17.23 -17.76
N PRO A 115 -23.73 -18.52 -17.47
CA PRO A 115 -23.99 -19.07 -16.15
C PRO A 115 -22.94 -18.55 -15.15
N TYR A 116 -23.34 -18.24 -13.91
CA TYR A 116 -22.43 -17.74 -12.86
C TYR A 116 -21.29 -18.70 -12.51
N CYS A 117 -21.45 -20.00 -12.75
CA CYS A 117 -20.37 -20.99 -12.58
C CYS A 117 -19.21 -20.83 -13.59
N SER A 118 -19.36 -19.97 -14.62
CA SER A 118 -18.27 -19.61 -15.54
C SER A 118 -17.37 -18.49 -15.02
N LEU A 119 -17.67 -17.93 -13.85
CA LEU A 119 -16.79 -16.97 -13.20
C LEU A 119 -15.57 -17.68 -12.59
N HIS A 120 -14.41 -17.10 -12.78
CA HIS A 120 -13.13 -17.67 -12.37
C HIS A 120 -12.57 -16.98 -11.16
N LYS A 121 -11.69 -17.67 -10.44
CA LYS A 121 -10.93 -17.09 -9.33
C LYS A 121 -10.14 -15.87 -9.81
N CYS A 122 -10.19 -14.79 -9.01
CA CYS A 122 -9.40 -13.59 -9.22
C CYS A 122 -8.59 -13.28 -7.96
N ILE A 123 -7.29 -13.06 -8.14
CA ILE A 123 -6.32 -12.74 -7.10
C ILE A 123 -5.76 -11.35 -7.38
N SER A 124 -5.79 -10.47 -6.39
CA SER A 124 -5.09 -9.18 -6.44
C SER A 124 -3.86 -9.25 -5.54
N ILE A 125 -2.67 -9.03 -6.09
CA ILE A 125 -1.39 -8.99 -5.38
C ILE A 125 -0.92 -7.54 -5.38
N ASN A 126 -0.82 -6.95 -4.18
CA ASN A 126 -0.50 -5.55 -3.98
C ASN A 126 0.84 -5.44 -3.27
N ILE A 127 1.88 -4.98 -3.97
CA ILE A 127 3.18 -4.66 -3.39
C ILE A 127 3.08 -3.25 -2.83
N VAL A 128 3.12 -3.12 -1.51
CA VAL A 128 2.86 -1.86 -0.80
C VAL A 128 4.10 -1.36 -0.07
N GLY A 129 4.19 -0.05 0.07
CA GLY A 129 5.33 0.61 0.70
C GLY A 129 4.90 1.50 1.87
N ARG A 130 5.44 2.72 1.88
CA ARG A 130 5.33 3.68 2.98
C ARG A 130 3.89 3.95 3.39
N GLY A 131 3.63 3.85 4.69
CA GLY A 131 2.37 4.20 5.32
C GLY A 131 1.33 3.08 5.34
N TYR A 132 1.64 1.87 4.84
CA TYR A 132 0.75 0.73 4.96
C TYR A 132 0.38 0.45 6.42
N ASN A 133 -0.90 0.31 6.72
CA ASN A 133 -1.42 0.26 8.08
C ASN A 133 -2.62 -0.68 8.29
N LEU A 134 -2.91 -1.60 7.36
CA LEU A 134 -3.97 -2.59 7.58
C LEU A 134 -3.61 -3.60 8.68
N ASP A 135 -2.34 -4.01 8.71
CA ASP A 135 -1.78 -4.90 9.72
C ASP A 135 -0.26 -4.71 9.83
N ASN A 136 0.43 -5.60 10.55
CA ASN A 136 1.85 -5.51 10.82
C ASN A 136 2.67 -6.63 10.17
N GLU A 137 2.09 -7.37 9.25
CA GLU A 137 2.73 -8.51 8.60
C GLU A 137 3.53 -8.10 7.35
N LEU A 138 4.49 -8.94 6.96
CA LEU A 138 5.20 -8.82 5.68
C LEU A 138 4.27 -9.19 4.52
N HIS A 139 3.48 -10.24 4.70
CA HIS A 139 2.57 -10.77 3.72
C HIS A 139 1.22 -11.08 4.37
N SER A 140 0.20 -10.34 3.99
CA SER A 140 -1.16 -10.49 4.48
C SER A 140 -2.06 -11.02 3.37
N ILE A 141 -2.94 -11.95 3.72
CA ILE A 141 -3.89 -12.55 2.78
C ILE A 141 -5.30 -12.32 3.31
N PHE A 142 -6.14 -11.74 2.50
CA PHE A 142 -7.54 -11.44 2.86
C PHE A 142 -8.51 -12.27 2.02
N PHE A 143 -9.48 -12.83 2.71
CA PHE A 143 -10.58 -13.64 2.16
C PHE A 143 -11.93 -13.17 2.68
N LEU A 144 -13.01 -13.54 1.98
CA LEU A 144 -14.36 -13.41 2.51
C LEU A 144 -14.65 -14.57 3.47
N ILE A 145 -14.75 -14.25 4.76
CA ILE A 145 -15.01 -15.24 5.81
C ILE A 145 -16.18 -14.82 6.69
N ASN A 146 -16.90 -15.80 7.22
CA ASN A 146 -17.82 -15.58 8.31
C ASN A 146 -17.01 -15.24 9.59
N PRO A 147 -17.19 -14.06 10.23
CA PRO A 147 -16.36 -13.64 11.35
C PRO A 147 -16.55 -14.52 12.61
N LYS A 148 -17.72 -15.18 12.75
CA LYS A 148 -18.03 -16.06 13.89
C LYS A 148 -17.51 -17.48 13.68
N THR A 149 -17.85 -18.10 12.55
CA THR A 149 -17.53 -19.51 12.27
C THR A 149 -16.18 -19.72 11.62
N LYS A 150 -15.55 -18.62 11.12
CA LYS A 150 -14.33 -18.65 10.31
C LYS A 150 -14.47 -19.41 8.98
N THR A 151 -15.68 -19.76 8.59
CA THR A 151 -15.95 -20.43 7.33
C THR A 151 -15.70 -19.49 6.16
N LYS A 152 -14.88 -19.89 5.20
CA LYS A 152 -14.63 -19.17 3.96
C LYS A 152 -15.89 -19.23 3.08
N LEU A 153 -16.35 -18.08 2.59
CA LEU A 153 -17.54 -17.99 1.75
C LEU A 153 -17.29 -18.54 0.34
N THR A 154 -16.13 -18.23 -0.22
CA THR A 154 -15.75 -18.59 -1.59
C THR A 154 -14.24 -18.55 -1.75
N ASP A 155 -13.72 -19.31 -2.72
CA ASP A 155 -12.33 -19.26 -3.17
C ASP A 155 -12.13 -18.34 -4.38
N LEU A 156 -13.18 -17.70 -4.88
CA LEU A 156 -13.12 -16.84 -6.07
C LEU A 156 -12.43 -15.50 -5.81
N MET A 157 -12.31 -15.08 -4.55
CA MET A 157 -11.77 -13.77 -4.16
C MET A 157 -10.60 -13.91 -3.20
N GLU A 158 -9.46 -13.31 -3.55
CA GLU A 158 -8.25 -13.33 -2.73
C GLU A 158 -7.44 -12.04 -2.95
N PHE A 159 -6.99 -11.42 -1.85
CA PHE A 159 -6.13 -10.24 -1.88
C PHE A 159 -4.88 -10.50 -1.08
N HIS A 160 -3.72 -10.25 -1.70
CA HIS A 160 -2.42 -10.29 -1.05
C HIS A 160 -1.87 -8.87 -0.91
N PHE A 161 -1.31 -8.56 0.25
CA PHE A 161 -0.56 -7.33 0.50
C PHE A 161 0.86 -7.70 0.94
N LEU A 162 1.86 -7.21 0.19
CA LEU A 162 3.28 -7.47 0.42
C LEU A 162 3.93 -6.16 0.89
N ASN A 163 4.19 -6.06 2.20
CA ASN A 163 4.63 -4.82 2.84
C ASN A 163 6.16 -4.67 2.81
N LEU A 164 6.68 -3.87 1.89
CA LEU A 164 8.12 -3.63 1.74
C LEU A 164 8.75 -2.94 2.95
N GLU A 165 8.00 -2.20 3.78
CA GLU A 165 8.57 -1.56 4.97
C GLU A 165 9.04 -2.57 6.03
N LYS A 166 8.45 -3.77 6.04
CA LYS A 166 8.85 -4.84 6.96
C LYS A 166 10.21 -5.45 6.64
N LEU A 167 10.67 -5.30 5.41
CA LEU A 167 11.97 -5.83 4.98
C LEU A 167 13.16 -5.26 5.76
N LYS A 168 13.02 -4.07 6.35
CA LYS A 168 14.07 -3.41 7.16
C LYS A 168 14.49 -4.25 8.37
N TYR A 169 13.60 -5.08 8.87
CA TYR A 169 13.78 -5.88 10.08
C TYR A 169 14.16 -7.33 9.79
N LEU A 170 14.24 -7.71 8.50
CA LEU A 170 14.49 -9.07 8.07
C LEU A 170 15.89 -9.19 7.46
N SER A 171 16.67 -10.19 7.88
CA SER A 171 17.95 -10.51 7.25
C SER A 171 17.77 -11.26 5.92
N ILE A 172 18.77 -11.22 5.05
CA ILE A 172 18.85 -12.10 3.88
C ILE A 172 19.16 -13.50 4.40
N LYS A 173 18.38 -14.50 3.95
CA LYS A 173 18.54 -15.89 4.34
C LYS A 173 18.82 -16.74 3.09
N SER A 174 19.77 -17.64 3.22
CA SER A 174 20.14 -18.60 2.17
C SER A 174 19.32 -19.90 2.21
N GLU A 175 18.58 -20.15 3.29
CA GLU A 175 17.71 -21.31 3.40
C GLU A 175 16.60 -21.28 2.37
N ASN A 176 16.41 -22.40 1.69
CA ASN A 176 15.45 -22.51 0.57
C ASN A 176 14.02 -22.82 1.05
N THR A 177 13.52 -22.06 2.04
CA THR A 177 12.12 -22.10 2.45
C THR A 177 11.27 -21.15 1.59
N LYS A 178 9.98 -21.44 1.43
CA LYS A 178 9.04 -20.58 0.68
C LYS A 178 9.06 -19.15 1.21
N GLU A 179 9.06 -18.98 2.53
CA GLU A 179 9.12 -17.68 3.18
C GLU A 179 10.41 -16.92 2.84
N ASN A 180 11.57 -17.59 2.90
CA ASN A 180 12.84 -16.96 2.59
C ASN A 180 12.96 -16.60 1.11
N LYS A 181 12.40 -17.40 0.20
CA LYS A 181 12.33 -17.07 -1.23
C LYS A 181 11.52 -15.81 -1.45
N LEU A 182 10.33 -15.68 -0.84
CA LEU A 182 9.50 -14.49 -0.93
C LEU A 182 10.24 -13.26 -0.37
N ILE A 183 10.87 -13.38 0.81
CA ILE A 183 11.68 -12.30 1.40
C ILE A 183 12.78 -11.85 0.43
N ASN A 184 13.51 -12.78 -0.18
CA ASN A 184 14.60 -12.47 -1.11
C ASN A 184 14.06 -11.79 -2.37
N TRP A 185 12.93 -12.25 -2.92
CA TRP A 185 12.23 -11.58 -4.02
C TRP A 185 11.86 -10.14 -3.68
N LEU A 186 11.20 -9.92 -2.54
CA LEU A 186 10.76 -8.59 -2.14
C LEU A 186 11.95 -7.67 -1.85
N LYS A 187 13.04 -8.20 -1.25
CA LYS A 187 14.29 -7.45 -1.08
C LYS A 187 14.91 -7.09 -2.42
N PHE A 188 14.91 -8.01 -3.40
CA PHE A 188 15.44 -7.74 -4.72
C PHE A 188 14.65 -6.61 -5.44
N ILE A 189 13.31 -6.68 -5.35
CA ILE A 189 12.44 -5.61 -5.88
C ILE A 189 12.74 -4.27 -5.20
N ASN A 190 12.97 -4.29 -3.88
CA ASN A 190 13.21 -3.09 -3.08
C ASN A 190 14.67 -2.59 -3.08
N ALA A 191 15.60 -3.36 -3.66
CA ALA A 191 17.01 -3.00 -3.72
C ALA A 191 17.23 -1.70 -4.52
N THR A 192 18.06 -0.82 -3.95
CA THR A 192 18.36 0.49 -4.54
C THR A 192 19.75 0.52 -5.17
N THR A 193 20.65 -0.40 -4.81
CA THR A 193 22.01 -0.47 -5.33
C THR A 193 22.27 -1.76 -6.11
N ARG A 194 23.31 -1.71 -6.94
CA ARG A 194 23.78 -2.87 -7.71
C ARG A 194 24.35 -3.96 -6.79
N GLU A 195 25.03 -3.57 -5.74
CA GLU A 195 25.64 -4.45 -4.76
C GLU A 195 24.59 -5.25 -4.00
N GLU A 196 23.50 -4.58 -3.56
CA GLU A 196 22.36 -5.25 -2.92
C GLU A 196 21.74 -6.30 -3.86
N ARG A 197 21.49 -5.95 -5.13
CA ARG A 197 20.95 -6.90 -6.10
C ARG A 197 21.89 -8.05 -6.38
N ALA A 198 23.20 -7.79 -6.51
CA ALA A 198 24.20 -8.81 -6.75
C ALA A 198 24.30 -9.81 -5.58
N MET A 199 24.19 -9.32 -4.33
CA MET A 199 24.14 -10.18 -3.15
C MET A 199 22.90 -11.07 -3.17
N LEU A 200 21.72 -10.52 -3.46
CA LEU A 200 20.47 -11.28 -3.54
C LEU A 200 20.46 -12.27 -4.70
N ALA A 201 21.10 -11.95 -5.81
CA ALA A 201 21.29 -12.85 -6.96
C ALA A 201 22.03 -14.15 -6.60
N THR A 202 22.84 -14.15 -5.54
CA THR A 202 23.50 -15.39 -5.07
C THR A 202 22.56 -16.36 -4.36
N THR A 203 21.36 -15.91 -3.97
CA THR A 203 20.40 -16.72 -3.21
C THR A 203 19.47 -17.56 -4.08
N SER A 204 19.34 -17.24 -5.38
CA SER A 204 18.44 -17.94 -6.30
C SER A 204 18.92 -17.83 -7.74
N PRO A 205 18.92 -18.92 -8.54
CA PRO A 205 19.18 -18.85 -9.96
C PRO A 205 18.26 -17.89 -10.73
N VAL A 206 17.01 -17.81 -10.32
CA VAL A 206 16.01 -16.90 -10.93
C VAL A 206 16.38 -15.44 -10.68
N LEU A 207 16.76 -15.09 -9.44
CA LEU A 207 17.23 -13.75 -9.12
C LEU A 207 18.57 -13.42 -9.80
N ALA A 208 19.44 -14.42 -10.03
CA ALA A 208 20.65 -14.23 -10.81
C ALA A 208 20.35 -13.83 -12.26
N ILE A 209 19.40 -14.52 -12.90
CA ILE A 209 18.95 -14.19 -14.27
C ILE A 209 18.35 -12.78 -14.29
N LEU A 210 17.48 -12.46 -13.34
CA LEU A 210 16.86 -11.13 -13.27
C LEU A 210 17.91 -10.03 -13.06
N ASN A 211 18.91 -10.26 -12.19
CA ASN A 211 20.01 -9.32 -11.97
C ASN A 211 20.84 -9.08 -13.22
N GLU A 212 21.13 -10.14 -13.99
CA GLU A 212 21.83 -10.03 -15.28
C GLU A 212 21.03 -9.19 -16.28
N GLN A 213 19.72 -9.42 -16.36
CA GLN A 213 18.83 -8.66 -17.24
C GLN A 213 18.75 -7.17 -16.84
N VAL A 214 18.64 -6.89 -15.54
CA VAL A 214 18.68 -5.49 -15.03
C VAL A 214 20.02 -4.83 -15.34
N GLY A 215 21.14 -5.59 -15.21
CA GLY A 215 22.48 -5.09 -15.54
C GLY A 215 22.70 -4.80 -17.03
N LYS A 216 21.97 -5.49 -17.92
CA LYS A 216 22.00 -5.30 -19.37
C LYS A 216 20.96 -4.29 -19.87
N LEU A 217 20.15 -3.74 -18.96
CA LEU A 217 19.06 -2.84 -19.32
C LEU A 217 19.61 -1.55 -19.91
N ASN A 218 19.33 -1.31 -21.18
CA ASN A 218 19.60 -0.06 -21.86
C ASN A 218 18.25 0.60 -22.19
N LEU A 219 17.92 1.66 -21.46
CA LEU A 219 16.68 2.40 -21.66
C LEU A 219 16.87 3.37 -22.83
N SER A 220 15.94 3.38 -23.79
CA SER A 220 15.85 4.43 -24.77
C SER A 220 15.62 5.80 -24.09
N PRO A 221 15.85 6.94 -24.78
CA PRO A 221 15.57 8.26 -24.21
C PRO A 221 14.11 8.41 -23.73
N GLU A 222 13.16 7.82 -24.46
CA GLU A 222 11.74 7.82 -24.11
C GLU A 222 11.47 6.95 -22.85
N GLU A 223 12.07 5.78 -22.78
CA GLU A 223 11.97 4.90 -21.61
C GLU A 223 12.61 5.53 -20.38
N GLN A 224 13.75 6.18 -20.55
CA GLN A 224 14.41 6.93 -19.48
C GLN A 224 13.53 8.07 -18.96
N TYR A 225 12.90 8.82 -19.85
CA TYR A 225 11.96 9.88 -19.49
C TYR A 225 10.77 9.31 -18.69
N LEU A 226 10.21 8.17 -19.11
CA LEU A 226 9.14 7.48 -18.37
C LEU A 226 9.59 7.06 -16.97
N TYR A 227 10.76 6.43 -16.86
CA TYR A 227 11.34 6.03 -15.57
C TYR A 227 11.51 7.24 -14.64
N GLU A 228 12.14 8.31 -15.11
CA GLU A 228 12.38 9.52 -14.32
C GLU A 228 11.09 10.24 -13.94
N SER A 229 10.11 10.31 -14.83
CA SER A 229 8.81 10.92 -14.54
C SER A 229 8.04 10.17 -13.43
N ARG A 230 8.12 8.83 -13.42
CA ARG A 230 7.53 8.01 -12.36
C ARG A 230 8.24 8.20 -11.01
N MET A 231 9.59 8.26 -11.03
CA MET A 231 10.37 8.55 -9.82
C MET A 231 10.05 9.93 -9.25
N LYS A 232 9.92 10.95 -10.11
CA LYS A 232 9.51 12.29 -9.70
C LYS A 232 8.12 12.30 -9.11
N LEU A 233 7.13 11.71 -9.79
CA LEU A 233 5.75 11.61 -9.30
C LEU A 233 5.69 10.98 -7.91
N LYS A 234 6.43 9.89 -7.68
CA LYS A 234 6.55 9.25 -6.37
C LYS A 234 7.09 10.22 -5.31
N SER A 235 8.17 10.94 -5.62
CA SER A 235 8.74 11.93 -4.71
C SER A 235 7.77 13.05 -4.37
N ASP A 236 7.05 13.55 -5.37
CA ASP A 236 6.04 14.61 -5.20
C ASP A 236 4.89 14.13 -4.30
N ILE A 237 4.38 12.91 -4.49
CA ILE A 237 3.33 12.34 -3.64
C ILE A 237 3.80 12.21 -2.20
N VAL A 238 5.02 11.71 -1.95
CA VAL A 238 5.59 11.61 -0.60
C VAL A 238 5.66 12.99 0.05
N SER A 239 6.16 14.00 -0.66
CA SER A 239 6.30 15.37 -0.15
C SER A 239 4.94 15.99 0.19
N ILE A 240 3.91 15.77 -0.64
CA ILE A 240 2.55 16.25 -0.41
C ILE A 240 1.96 15.57 0.84
N GLN A 241 2.15 14.27 1.01
CA GLN A 241 1.65 13.55 2.19
C GLN A 241 2.33 14.03 3.47
N GLU A 242 3.65 14.20 3.49
CA GLU A 242 4.40 14.72 4.64
C GLU A 242 3.93 16.13 5.02
N SER A 243 3.79 17.01 4.04
CA SER A 243 3.29 18.36 4.26
C SER A 243 1.88 18.38 4.82
N SER A 244 1.00 17.52 4.29
CA SER A 244 -0.40 17.40 4.75
C SER A 244 -0.49 16.83 6.16
N PHE A 245 0.35 15.85 6.50
CA PHE A 245 0.44 15.25 7.83
C PHE A 245 0.91 16.28 8.87
N ASN A 246 2.00 17.00 8.57
CA ASN A 246 2.54 18.03 9.46
C ASN A 246 1.52 19.15 9.72
N ARG A 247 0.83 19.63 8.66
CA ARG A 247 -0.25 20.61 8.78
C ARG A 247 -1.42 20.09 9.61
N GLY A 248 -1.72 18.78 9.51
CA GLY A 248 -2.73 18.12 10.34
C GLY A 248 -2.37 18.13 11.82
N ILE A 249 -1.10 17.82 12.14
CA ILE A 249 -0.58 17.87 13.51
C ILE A 249 -0.66 19.30 14.09
N GLU A 250 -0.17 20.29 13.36
CA GLU A 250 -0.19 21.71 13.79
C GLU A 250 -1.63 22.14 14.12
N LYS A 251 -2.58 21.90 13.24
CA LYS A 251 -4.00 22.19 13.48
C LYS A 251 -4.59 21.42 14.66
N GLY A 252 -4.17 20.17 14.85
CA GLY A 252 -4.57 19.34 15.99
C GLY A 252 -4.08 19.90 17.32
N ILE A 253 -2.81 20.32 17.38
CA ILE A 253 -2.21 20.95 18.55
C ILE A 253 -2.91 22.29 18.86
N GLU A 254 -3.11 23.16 17.87
CA GLU A 254 -3.79 24.43 18.03
C GLU A 254 -5.19 24.26 18.64
N LYS A 255 -6.01 23.37 18.05
CA LYS A 255 -7.35 23.06 18.58
C LYS A 255 -7.30 22.44 19.98
N GLY A 256 -6.32 21.57 20.25
CA GLY A 256 -6.12 20.97 21.57
C GLY A 256 -5.80 22.02 22.64
N ILE A 257 -4.91 22.97 22.32
CA ILE A 257 -4.58 24.10 23.22
C ILE A 257 -5.78 24.98 23.47
N GLU A 258 -6.53 25.35 22.42
CA GLU A 258 -7.73 26.17 22.53
C GLU A 258 -8.79 25.50 23.42
N LYS A 259 -9.07 24.22 23.14
CA LYS A 259 -10.03 23.43 23.95
C LYS A 259 -9.59 23.30 25.40
N GLY A 260 -8.31 22.99 25.64
CA GLY A 260 -7.74 22.89 26.99
C GLY A 260 -7.80 24.22 27.76
N LYS A 261 -7.58 25.34 27.08
CA LYS A 261 -7.75 26.68 27.68
C LYS A 261 -9.20 26.95 28.08
N MET A 262 -10.16 26.65 27.18
CA MET A 262 -11.59 26.83 27.48
C MET A 262 -12.04 25.95 28.65
N GLU A 263 -11.67 24.68 28.64
CA GLU A 263 -11.96 23.72 29.73
C GLU A 263 -11.31 24.18 31.05
N GLY A 264 -10.05 24.63 31.01
CA GLY A 264 -9.35 25.13 32.20
C GLY A 264 -10.00 26.37 32.79
N VAL A 265 -10.43 27.32 31.96
CA VAL A 265 -11.18 28.52 32.39
C VAL A 265 -12.54 28.11 33.00
N TYR A 266 -13.25 27.20 32.35
CA TYR A 266 -14.53 26.73 32.85
C TYR A 266 -14.40 26.00 34.19
N ASN A 267 -13.43 25.08 34.35
CA ASN A 267 -13.16 24.38 35.59
C ASN A 267 -12.77 25.34 36.72
N ASN A 268 -11.96 26.36 36.43
CA ASN A 268 -11.62 27.40 37.42
C ASN A 268 -12.85 28.19 37.88
N LYS A 269 -13.78 28.53 36.97
CA LYS A 269 -15.05 29.15 37.30
C LYS A 269 -15.90 28.26 38.24
N LEU A 270 -15.97 26.97 37.95
CA LEU A 270 -16.67 25.98 38.79
C LEU A 270 -16.06 25.87 40.18
N GLU A 271 -14.72 25.80 40.29
CA GLU A 271 -14.04 25.77 41.59
C GLU A 271 -14.26 27.07 42.39
N THR A 272 -14.24 28.21 41.70
CA THR A 272 -14.51 29.51 42.31
C THR A 272 -15.94 29.59 42.83
N ALA A 273 -16.89 29.11 42.05
CA ALA A 273 -18.30 29.04 42.43
C ALA A 273 -18.48 28.14 43.67
N LYS A 274 -17.88 26.96 43.72
CA LYS A 274 -17.93 26.07 44.90
C LYS A 274 -17.32 26.71 46.13
N LYS A 275 -16.21 27.44 46.03
CA LYS A 275 -15.61 28.14 47.16
C LYS A 275 -16.49 29.28 47.66
N ALA A 276 -17.04 30.09 46.73
CA ALA A 276 -17.93 31.21 47.08
C ALA A 276 -19.22 30.72 47.75
N GLN A 277 -19.79 29.62 47.32
CA GLN A 277 -20.94 28.97 47.91
C GLN A 277 -20.65 28.49 49.34
N ASN A 278 -19.50 27.84 49.59
CA ASN A 278 -19.08 27.41 50.92
C ASN A 278 -18.83 28.59 51.87
N MET A 279 -18.62 29.80 51.34
CA MET A 279 -18.51 31.03 52.10
C MET A 279 -19.89 31.65 52.39
N GLY A 280 -20.98 31.07 51.90
CA GLY A 280 -22.33 31.56 52.11
C GLY A 280 -22.76 32.73 51.27
N LEU A 281 -22.09 32.98 50.13
CA LEU A 281 -22.47 34.08 49.23
C LEU A 281 -23.76 33.75 48.48
N ALA A 282 -24.56 34.79 48.20
CA ALA A 282 -25.80 34.68 47.44
C ALA A 282 -25.53 34.27 45.97
N ILE A 283 -26.44 33.55 45.34
CA ILE A 283 -26.30 33.02 43.97
C ILE A 283 -26.02 34.14 42.98
N GLU A 284 -26.65 35.27 43.10
CA GLU A 284 -26.49 36.46 42.24
C GLU A 284 -25.02 36.95 42.27
N VAL A 285 -24.40 36.94 43.45
CA VAL A 285 -23.00 37.37 43.66
C VAL A 285 -22.06 36.32 43.05
N ILE A 286 -22.36 35.04 43.17
CA ILE A 286 -21.57 33.95 42.56
C ILE A 286 -21.63 34.03 41.03
N THR A 287 -22.80 34.33 40.48
CA THR A 287 -22.99 34.54 39.03
C THR A 287 -22.15 35.70 38.53
N GLU A 288 -22.14 36.83 39.26
CA GLU A 288 -21.34 38.01 38.88
C GLU A 288 -19.84 37.75 38.96
N LEU A 289 -19.37 37.02 39.99
CA LEU A 289 -17.96 36.65 40.17
C LEU A 289 -17.41 35.66 39.15
N THR A 290 -18.21 34.68 38.72
CA THR A 290 -17.76 33.57 37.90
C THR A 290 -18.18 33.67 36.44
N GLY A 291 -19.27 34.43 36.17
CA GLY A 291 -19.93 34.44 34.86
C GLY A 291 -20.54 33.11 34.47
N LEU A 292 -20.89 32.24 35.45
CA LEU A 292 -21.72 31.06 35.30
C LEU A 292 -23.18 31.42 35.42
N SER A 293 -24.07 30.74 34.75
CA SER A 293 -25.52 30.93 34.90
C SER A 293 -26.02 30.39 36.25
N GLU A 294 -27.16 30.92 36.73
CA GLU A 294 -27.81 30.41 37.94
C GLU A 294 -28.14 28.90 37.84
N GLU A 295 -28.49 28.41 36.64
CA GLU A 295 -28.76 27.01 36.40
C GLU A 295 -27.49 26.14 36.57
N GLU A 296 -26.34 26.62 36.10
CA GLU A 296 -25.05 25.92 36.26
C GLU A 296 -24.61 25.91 37.73
N ILE A 297 -24.82 27.02 38.45
CA ILE A 297 -24.50 27.08 39.88
C ILE A 297 -25.48 26.19 40.68
N SER A 298 -26.75 26.16 40.34
CA SER A 298 -27.76 25.32 41.00
C SER A 298 -27.48 23.81 40.82
N LYS A 299 -26.98 23.40 39.64
CA LYS A 299 -26.56 22.00 39.42
C LYS A 299 -25.38 21.60 40.30
N LEU A 300 -24.44 22.50 40.55
CA LEU A 300 -23.31 22.27 41.46
C LEU A 300 -23.74 22.07 42.94
N MET A 301 -24.97 22.54 43.30
CA MET A 301 -25.54 22.39 44.63
C MET A 301 -26.14 21.01 44.87
N HIS A 302 -26.38 20.23 43.84
CA HIS A 302 -27.04 18.92 43.93
C HIS A 302 -26.09 17.74 43.67
N GLU A 303 -24.79 18.00 43.35
CA GLU A 303 -23.69 17.02 43.33
C GLU A 303 -22.84 17.12 44.60
#